data_4aaddda5cb3874f8ba3c47cd23f219a8
#
_entry.id   4aaddda5cb3874f8ba3c47cd23f219a8
#
_cell.length_a   1.000
_cell.length_b   1.000
_cell.length_c   1.000
_cell.angle_alpha   90.00
_cell.angle_beta   90.00
_cell.angle_gamma   90.00
#
_symmetry.space_group_name_H-M   'P 1'
#
loop_
_entity.id
_entity.type
_entity.pdbx_description
1 polymer ?
#
loop_
_entity_poly.entity_id
_entity_poly.type
_entity_poly.pdbx_seq_one_letter_code
_entity_poly.pdbx_strand_id
1 'polypeptide(L)'
;MTAQEDLTAGGAELWRQISGKFLVQPHSCGTAAAVFLGLTHVMSEDPEAMVVVYPPDYFIYPGARFAKNLNDATKIARELEQWVVLLGVHAERLETEHGWIQPGATLGWTDGSHLRRIEALLNRSDVKSRRTALASGCVCNTSILAASAASLWAAARDNFPEMLHLFQDYQASIGSDNQQATLRAAYEKMPVLSLSTDILQSILDQVMVMELSHVVWSDWRNPEWVVDGLRVIGRRTALPQRIC
;
A
#
# COMPACT_ATOMS: atom_id res chain seq x y z
N MET A 1 8.24 -6.36 2.89
CA MET A 1 9.44 -5.69 3.44
C MET A 1 9.20 -5.47 4.92
N THR A 2 10.20 -5.66 5.75
CA THR A 2 10.07 -5.47 7.19
C THR A 2 11.30 -4.74 7.73
N ALA A 3 11.16 -4.00 8.81
CA ALA A 3 12.28 -3.42 9.51
C ALA A 3 13.03 -4.50 10.31
N GLN A 4 14.31 -4.29 10.60
CA GLN A 4 15.11 -5.26 11.34
C GLN A 4 14.53 -5.58 12.74
N GLU A 5 13.83 -4.62 13.33
CA GLU A 5 13.15 -4.75 14.62
C GLU A 5 11.98 -5.74 14.58
N ASP A 6 11.26 -5.83 13.44
CA ASP A 6 10.11 -6.72 13.27
C ASP A 6 10.51 -8.20 13.12
N LEU A 7 11.74 -8.48 12.69
CA LEU A 7 12.24 -9.85 12.51
C LEU A 7 12.47 -10.60 13.84
N THR A 8 12.61 -9.86 14.94
CA THR A 8 12.87 -10.44 16.26
C THR A 8 11.61 -10.90 16.99
N ALA A 9 10.41 -10.49 16.54
CA ALA A 9 9.13 -10.74 17.20
C ALA A 9 8.43 -12.05 16.79
N GLY A 10 9.16 -13.13 16.56
CA GLY A 10 8.56 -14.46 16.32
C GLY A 10 8.07 -14.73 14.90
N GLY A 11 8.24 -13.78 13.98
CA GLY A 11 7.80 -13.92 12.58
C GLY A 11 8.72 -14.74 11.67
N ALA A 12 9.97 -15.01 12.10
CA ALA A 12 10.99 -15.62 11.22
C ALA A 12 10.59 -16.98 10.64
N GLU A 13 9.80 -17.78 11.35
CA GLU A 13 9.33 -19.10 10.87
C GLU A 13 8.25 -18.95 9.80
N LEU A 14 7.34 -18.00 9.97
CA LEU A 14 6.27 -17.73 8.99
C LEU A 14 6.85 -17.21 7.68
N TRP A 15 7.86 -16.36 7.74
CA TRP A 15 8.51 -15.78 6.57
C TRP A 15 9.27 -16.81 5.73
N ARG A 16 9.79 -17.88 6.34
CA ARG A 16 10.45 -18.99 5.60
C ARG A 16 9.53 -19.77 4.68
N GLN A 17 8.22 -19.70 4.90
CA GLN A 17 7.21 -20.38 4.09
C GLN A 17 6.77 -19.57 2.88
N ILE A 18 7.13 -18.29 2.80
CA ILE A 18 6.78 -17.40 1.70
C ILE A 18 7.89 -17.45 0.66
N SER A 19 7.55 -17.82 -0.58
CA SER A 19 8.49 -17.71 -1.70
C SER A 19 8.64 -16.25 -2.11
N GLY A 20 9.87 -15.74 -2.17
CA GLY A 20 10.13 -14.36 -2.60
C GLY A 20 11.45 -13.82 -2.06
N LYS A 21 11.77 -12.60 -2.45
CA LYS A 21 12.97 -11.87 -2.02
C LYS A 21 12.63 -11.03 -0.78
N PHE A 22 13.35 -11.27 0.29
CA PHE A 22 13.22 -10.49 1.52
C PHE A 22 14.20 -9.31 1.49
N LEU A 23 13.65 -8.12 1.67
CA LEU A 23 14.42 -6.89 1.80
C LEU A 23 14.20 -6.33 3.21
N VAL A 24 15.29 -6.13 3.94
CA VAL A 24 15.27 -5.64 5.31
C VAL A 24 15.73 -4.19 5.34
N GLN A 25 14.86 -3.29 5.81
CA GLN A 25 15.22 -1.91 6.05
C GLN A 25 16.14 -1.80 7.27
N PRO A 26 17.22 -0.98 7.26
CA PRO A 26 18.05 -0.73 8.43
C PRO A 26 17.23 -0.21 9.63
N HIS A 27 16.31 0.71 9.38
CA HIS A 27 15.31 1.23 10.30
C HIS A 27 14.11 1.80 9.53
N SER A 28 13.04 2.17 10.21
CA SER A 28 11.85 2.73 9.56
C SER A 28 12.07 4.20 9.19
N CYS A 29 11.85 4.54 7.91
CA CYS A 29 11.83 5.91 7.38
C CYS A 29 10.49 6.21 6.68
N GLY A 30 9.39 5.65 7.20
CA GLY A 30 8.07 5.82 6.62
C GLY A 30 7.76 4.81 5.51
N THR A 31 6.52 4.86 5.02
CA THR A 31 6.02 3.89 4.04
C THR A 31 6.59 4.12 2.64
N ALA A 32 6.98 5.35 2.30
CA ALA A 32 7.63 5.61 1.02
C ALA A 32 8.97 4.90 0.92
N ALA A 33 9.87 5.04 1.90
CA ALA A 33 11.17 4.38 1.91
C ALA A 33 11.04 2.85 1.81
N ALA A 34 10.04 2.27 2.50
CA ALA A 34 9.76 0.84 2.42
C ALA A 34 9.40 0.38 0.99
N VAL A 35 8.48 1.09 0.33
CA VAL A 35 8.06 0.75 -1.03
C VAL A 35 9.18 0.98 -2.03
N PHE A 36 9.89 2.12 -1.94
CA PHE A 36 10.97 2.44 -2.87
C PHE A 36 12.20 1.53 -2.73
N LEU A 37 12.46 0.97 -1.55
CA LEU A 37 13.47 -0.09 -1.42
C LEU A 37 13.13 -1.30 -2.30
N GLY A 38 11.88 -1.78 -2.26
CA GLY A 38 11.42 -2.84 -3.15
C GLY A 38 11.43 -2.45 -4.61
N LEU A 39 10.97 -1.24 -4.90
CA LEU A 39 10.91 -0.70 -6.25
C LEU A 39 12.31 -0.59 -6.87
N THR A 40 13.34 -0.24 -6.08
CA THR A 40 14.74 -0.20 -6.53
C THR A 40 15.20 -1.54 -7.07
N HIS A 41 14.85 -2.65 -6.39
CA HIS A 41 15.18 -3.99 -6.88
C HIS A 41 14.39 -4.37 -8.14
N VAL A 42 13.10 -4.02 -8.20
CA VAL A 42 12.28 -4.24 -9.38
C VAL A 42 12.87 -3.48 -10.57
N MET A 43 13.16 -2.18 -10.41
CA MET A 43 13.73 -1.33 -11.44
C MET A 43 15.11 -1.80 -11.93
N SER A 44 15.88 -2.49 -11.08
CA SER A 44 17.17 -3.07 -11.50
C SER A 44 17.03 -4.35 -12.31
N GLU A 45 15.92 -5.08 -12.18
CA GLU A 45 15.65 -6.32 -12.89
C GLU A 45 14.78 -6.10 -14.14
N ASP A 46 13.72 -5.28 -14.01
CA ASP A 46 12.78 -4.96 -15.07
C ASP A 46 12.19 -3.55 -14.89
N PRO A 47 12.72 -2.54 -15.59
CA PRO A 47 12.20 -1.17 -15.52
C PRO A 47 10.75 -1.00 -16.00
N GLU A 48 10.27 -1.90 -16.86
CA GLU A 48 8.91 -1.89 -17.42
C GLU A 48 7.90 -2.69 -16.57
N ALA A 49 8.33 -3.21 -15.41
CA ALA A 49 7.50 -4.04 -14.56
C ALA A 49 6.24 -3.32 -14.09
N MET A 50 5.13 -4.05 -14.08
CA MET A 50 3.93 -3.67 -13.33
C MET A 50 4.08 -4.14 -11.89
N VAL A 51 3.80 -3.27 -10.95
CA VAL A 51 3.93 -3.56 -9.52
C VAL A 51 2.58 -3.46 -8.81
N VAL A 52 2.39 -4.33 -7.83
CA VAL A 52 1.31 -4.21 -6.84
C VAL A 52 1.97 -4.05 -5.48
N VAL A 53 1.64 -2.94 -4.80
CA VAL A 53 1.99 -2.73 -3.40
C VAL A 53 0.84 -3.24 -2.55
N TYR A 54 1.14 -4.08 -1.57
CA TYR A 54 0.14 -4.73 -0.74
C TYR A 54 0.65 -4.83 0.72
N PRO A 55 -0.06 -4.23 1.71
CA PRO A 55 0.25 -4.44 3.12
C PRO A 55 -0.04 -5.89 3.55
N PRO A 56 0.88 -6.56 4.27
CA PRO A 56 0.74 -8.00 4.57
C PRO A 56 -0.25 -8.32 5.70
N ASP A 57 -0.70 -7.33 6.43
CA ASP A 57 -1.53 -7.43 7.64
C ASP A 57 -3.03 -7.27 7.38
N TYR A 58 -3.47 -7.55 6.16
CA TYR A 58 -4.89 -7.48 5.79
C TYR A 58 -5.53 -8.85 5.59
N PHE A 59 -6.75 -8.97 6.08
CA PHE A 59 -7.66 -10.05 5.73
C PHE A 59 -8.63 -9.57 4.65
N ILE A 60 -8.70 -10.30 3.54
CA ILE A 60 -9.62 -9.99 2.44
C ILE A 60 -10.32 -11.26 1.99
N TYR A 61 -11.66 -11.24 1.95
CA TYR A 61 -12.48 -12.37 1.57
C TYR A 61 -13.66 -11.94 0.67
N PRO A 62 -14.01 -12.72 -0.37
CA PRO A 62 -13.31 -13.91 -0.85
C PRO A 62 -12.03 -13.59 -1.63
N GLY A 63 -10.97 -14.37 -1.41
CA GLY A 63 -9.67 -14.14 -2.06
C GLY A 63 -9.72 -14.16 -3.58
N ALA A 64 -10.57 -15.02 -4.18
CA ALA A 64 -10.72 -15.07 -5.63
C ALA A 64 -11.29 -13.75 -6.21
N ARG A 65 -12.23 -13.09 -5.51
CA ARG A 65 -12.76 -11.78 -5.93
C ARG A 65 -11.69 -10.70 -5.82
N PHE A 66 -10.95 -10.72 -4.73
CA PHE A 66 -9.84 -9.79 -4.53
C PHE A 66 -8.74 -9.97 -5.59
N ALA A 67 -8.34 -11.20 -5.90
CA ALA A 67 -7.37 -11.48 -6.96
C ALA A 67 -7.84 -10.95 -8.32
N LYS A 68 -9.14 -11.05 -8.62
CA LYS A 68 -9.72 -10.46 -9.82
C LYS A 68 -9.61 -8.94 -9.81
N ASN A 69 -9.96 -8.28 -8.70
CA ASN A 69 -9.84 -6.84 -8.56
C ASN A 69 -8.39 -6.36 -8.75
N LEU A 70 -7.40 -7.07 -8.18
CA LEU A 70 -5.98 -6.77 -8.39
C LEU A 70 -5.58 -6.89 -9.86
N ASN A 71 -6.04 -7.94 -10.55
CA ASN A 71 -5.76 -8.15 -11.96
C ASN A 71 -6.37 -7.03 -12.82
N ASP A 72 -7.60 -6.62 -12.52
CA ASP A 72 -8.28 -5.53 -13.23
C ASP A 72 -7.54 -4.19 -12.98
N ALA A 73 -7.15 -3.88 -11.73
CA ALA A 73 -6.35 -2.71 -11.40
C ALA A 73 -5.00 -2.69 -12.14
N THR A 74 -4.32 -3.85 -12.21
CA THR A 74 -3.05 -3.98 -12.92
C THR A 74 -3.21 -3.79 -14.44
N LYS A 75 -4.30 -4.29 -15.04
CA LYS A 75 -4.59 -4.07 -16.45
C LYS A 75 -4.84 -2.59 -16.75
N ILE A 76 -5.64 -1.91 -15.93
CA ILE A 76 -5.91 -0.48 -16.07
C ILE A 76 -4.61 0.33 -15.95
N ALA A 77 -3.79 0.04 -14.94
CA ALA A 77 -2.51 0.72 -14.77
C ALA A 77 -1.53 0.47 -15.92
N ARG A 78 -1.62 -0.69 -16.59
CA ARG A 78 -0.82 -0.99 -17.78
C ARG A 78 -1.31 -0.24 -19.02
N GLU A 79 -2.62 -0.15 -19.21
CA GLU A 79 -3.21 0.58 -20.34
C GLU A 79 -3.06 2.10 -20.21
N LEU A 80 -3.00 2.59 -18.97
CA LEU A 80 -2.87 4.00 -18.62
C LEU A 80 -1.52 4.24 -17.93
N GLU A 81 -0.42 4.03 -18.62
CA GLU A 81 0.96 3.91 -18.11
C GLU A 81 1.38 4.92 -17.04
N GLN A 82 0.80 6.12 -17.04
CA GLN A 82 1.12 7.17 -16.06
C GLN A 82 0.22 7.14 -14.82
N TRP A 83 -0.80 6.27 -14.79
CA TRP A 83 -1.76 6.26 -13.70
C TRP A 83 -1.43 5.23 -12.62
N VAL A 84 -1.64 5.64 -11.38
CA VAL A 84 -1.66 4.78 -10.21
C VAL A 84 -3.11 4.43 -9.87
N VAL A 85 -3.42 3.13 -9.78
CA VAL A 85 -4.74 2.65 -9.36
C VAL A 85 -4.68 2.26 -7.89
N LEU A 86 -5.23 3.12 -7.02
CA LEU A 86 -5.33 2.88 -5.59
C LEU A 86 -6.64 2.15 -5.29
N LEU A 87 -6.62 1.13 -4.43
CA LEU A 87 -7.82 0.40 -4.05
C LEU A 87 -8.44 1.01 -2.79
N GLY A 88 -9.74 1.27 -2.87
CA GLY A 88 -10.53 1.76 -1.73
C GLY A 88 -11.64 0.79 -1.35
N VAL A 89 -12.04 0.78 -0.09
CA VAL A 89 -13.18 0.01 0.41
C VAL A 89 -14.20 0.93 1.06
N HIS A 90 -15.49 0.61 0.92
CA HIS A 90 -16.50 1.28 1.72
C HIS A 90 -16.36 0.87 3.17
N ALA A 91 -16.10 1.85 4.03
CA ALA A 91 -16.02 1.60 5.46
C ALA A 91 -17.43 1.46 6.04
N GLU A 92 -17.77 0.28 6.51
CA GLU A 92 -19.03 0.06 7.24
C GLU A 92 -18.96 0.63 8.66
N ARG A 93 -17.77 0.88 9.18
CA ARG A 93 -17.50 1.42 10.52
C ARG A 93 -16.50 2.57 10.45
N LEU A 94 -16.50 3.41 11.49
CA LEU A 94 -15.53 4.49 11.70
C LEU A 94 -14.17 3.90 12.08
N GLU A 95 -13.47 3.34 11.12
CA GLU A 95 -12.12 2.82 11.32
C GLU A 95 -11.14 3.98 11.52
N THR A 96 -10.56 4.04 12.70
CA THR A 96 -9.82 5.21 13.15
C THR A 96 -8.36 5.21 12.71
N GLU A 97 -7.86 4.10 12.18
CA GLU A 97 -6.43 3.92 11.92
C GLU A 97 -6.02 4.08 10.45
N HIS A 98 -6.96 4.10 9.53
CA HIS A 98 -6.70 4.25 8.11
C HIS A 98 -6.94 5.68 7.62
N GLY A 99 -6.25 6.06 6.55
CA GLY A 99 -6.55 7.26 5.79
C GLY A 99 -7.83 7.09 4.97
N TRP A 100 -8.35 8.19 4.47
CA TRP A 100 -9.55 8.22 3.65
C TRP A 100 -9.23 8.79 2.28
N ILE A 101 -9.97 8.31 1.28
CA ILE A 101 -9.96 8.82 -0.07
C ILE A 101 -11.27 9.54 -0.30
N GLN A 102 -11.21 10.82 -0.65
CA GLN A 102 -12.36 11.55 -1.17
C GLN A 102 -12.41 11.31 -2.68
N PRO A 103 -13.39 10.52 -3.15
CA PRO A 103 -13.51 10.24 -4.57
C PRO A 103 -14.21 11.40 -5.28
N GLY A 104 -13.71 11.74 -6.46
CA GLY A 104 -14.27 12.76 -7.35
C GLY A 104 -15.12 12.14 -8.48
N ALA A 105 -14.97 12.69 -9.68
CA ALA A 105 -15.70 12.27 -10.85
C ALA A 105 -15.46 10.81 -11.23
N THR A 106 -16.51 10.13 -11.68
CA THR A 106 -16.43 8.77 -12.24
C THR A 106 -15.67 8.80 -13.56
N LEU A 107 -14.67 7.95 -13.71
CA LEU A 107 -13.87 7.77 -14.93
C LEU A 107 -14.38 6.58 -15.74
N GLY A 108 -14.94 5.55 -15.06
CA GLY A 108 -15.42 4.34 -15.71
C GLY A 108 -15.84 3.26 -14.71
N TRP A 109 -16.03 2.07 -15.24
CA TRP A 109 -16.50 0.90 -14.52
C TRP A 109 -15.70 -0.32 -14.96
N THR A 110 -15.40 -1.21 -14.06
CA THR A 110 -14.85 -2.53 -14.37
C THR A 110 -15.52 -3.58 -13.48
N ASP A 111 -16.25 -4.51 -14.08
CA ASP A 111 -16.90 -5.68 -13.45
C ASP A 111 -17.54 -5.40 -12.06
N GLY A 112 -18.28 -4.29 -11.97
CA GLY A 112 -18.98 -3.87 -10.76
C GLY A 112 -18.15 -3.01 -9.80
N SER A 113 -16.92 -2.65 -10.16
CA SER A 113 -16.09 -1.69 -9.43
C SER A 113 -16.09 -0.32 -10.13
N HIS A 114 -16.22 0.74 -9.35
CA HIS A 114 -16.17 2.10 -9.88
C HIS A 114 -14.72 2.56 -9.95
N LEU A 115 -14.36 3.19 -11.05
CA LEU A 115 -13.12 3.93 -11.21
C LEU A 115 -13.42 5.42 -11.08
N ARG A 116 -12.78 6.10 -10.16
CA ARG A 116 -13.02 7.51 -9.87
C ARG A 116 -11.72 8.28 -9.74
N ARG A 117 -11.73 9.55 -10.09
CA ARG A 117 -10.66 10.48 -9.70
C ARG A 117 -10.57 10.56 -8.18
N ILE A 118 -9.42 10.96 -7.68
CA ILE A 118 -9.25 11.29 -6.27
C ILE A 118 -9.20 12.81 -6.15
N GLU A 119 -10.05 13.38 -5.30
CA GLU A 119 -10.04 14.80 -4.97
C GLU A 119 -9.09 15.11 -3.81
N ALA A 120 -9.04 14.18 -2.82
CA ALA A 120 -8.15 14.34 -1.68
C ALA A 120 -7.82 12.97 -1.03
N LEU A 121 -6.60 12.88 -0.51
CA LEU A 121 -6.17 11.86 0.44
C LEU A 121 -6.19 12.49 1.84
N LEU A 122 -7.09 12.01 2.70
CA LEU A 122 -7.35 12.61 4.01
C LEU A 122 -6.63 11.82 5.11
N ASN A 123 -6.05 12.55 6.06
CA ASN A 123 -5.29 11.98 7.16
C ASN A 123 -6.17 11.35 8.24
N ARG A 124 -5.60 10.41 9.00
CA ARG A 124 -6.21 9.66 10.11
C ARG A 124 -6.66 10.52 11.30
N SER A 125 -6.05 11.67 11.54
CA SER A 125 -6.03 12.33 12.85
C SER A 125 -7.21 13.23 13.16
N ASP A 126 -8.08 13.53 12.19
CA ASP A 126 -9.20 14.45 12.38
C ASP A 126 -10.54 13.73 12.50
N VAL A 127 -11.04 13.60 13.73
CA VAL A 127 -12.33 12.91 14.02
C VAL A 127 -13.54 13.64 13.39
N LYS A 128 -13.48 14.97 13.23
CA LYS A 128 -14.56 15.73 12.57
C LYS A 128 -14.55 15.41 11.07
N SER A 129 -13.39 15.35 10.45
CA SER A 129 -13.22 14.98 9.04
C SER A 129 -13.77 13.60 8.73
N ARG A 130 -13.65 12.63 9.65
CA ARG A 130 -14.15 11.26 9.42
C ARG A 130 -15.67 11.19 9.29
N ARG A 131 -16.41 11.85 10.20
CA ARG A 131 -17.88 11.88 10.09
C ARG A 131 -18.32 12.56 8.81
N THR A 132 -17.66 13.64 8.44
CA THR A 132 -17.89 14.36 7.19
C THR A 132 -17.49 13.48 6.00
N ALA A 133 -16.37 12.76 6.07
CA ALA A 133 -15.90 11.87 5.02
C ALA A 133 -16.93 10.77 4.70
N LEU A 134 -17.46 10.07 5.73
CA LEU A 134 -18.50 9.07 5.51
C LEU A 134 -19.78 9.66 4.89
N ALA A 135 -20.20 10.82 5.37
CA ALA A 135 -21.38 11.52 4.84
C ALA A 135 -21.16 11.99 3.38
N SER A 136 -19.91 12.23 2.98
CA SER A 136 -19.51 12.63 1.62
C SER A 136 -19.19 11.45 0.70
N GLY A 137 -19.42 10.21 1.13
CA GLY A 137 -19.14 9.02 0.32
C GLY A 137 -17.66 8.70 0.17
N CYS A 138 -16.81 9.14 1.10
CA CYS A 138 -15.40 8.76 1.11
C CYS A 138 -15.23 7.25 1.32
N VAL A 139 -14.17 6.71 0.73
CA VAL A 139 -13.77 5.31 0.89
C VAL A 139 -12.51 5.22 1.73
N CYS A 140 -12.35 4.13 2.46
CA CYS A 140 -11.16 3.85 3.24
C CYS A 140 -9.99 3.55 2.31
N ASN A 141 -8.84 4.17 2.57
CA ASN A 141 -7.60 3.92 1.85
C ASN A 141 -6.96 2.62 2.34
N THR A 142 -6.98 1.59 1.51
CA THR A 142 -6.35 0.30 1.84
C THR A 142 -4.83 0.32 1.70
N SER A 143 -4.24 1.38 1.14
CA SER A 143 -2.82 1.42 0.76
C SER A 143 -2.39 0.31 -0.22
N ILE A 144 -3.36 -0.39 -0.84
CA ILE A 144 -3.11 -1.34 -1.92
C ILE A 144 -3.17 -0.56 -3.22
N LEU A 145 -2.14 -0.66 -4.05
CA LEU A 145 -2.12 0.01 -5.34
C LEU A 145 -1.49 -0.85 -6.43
N ALA A 146 -1.86 -0.58 -7.68
CA ALA A 146 -1.22 -1.09 -8.88
C ALA A 146 -0.71 0.08 -9.72
N ALA A 147 0.51 -0.02 -10.24
CA ALA A 147 1.15 1.00 -11.07
C ALA A 147 2.27 0.40 -11.92
N SER A 148 2.75 1.11 -12.93
CA SER A 148 4.06 0.79 -13.50
C SER A 148 5.16 1.20 -12.52
N ALA A 149 6.25 0.42 -12.46
CA ALA A 149 7.41 0.77 -11.66
C ALA A 149 7.98 2.12 -12.08
N ALA A 150 8.01 2.38 -13.38
CA ALA A 150 8.48 3.62 -13.96
C ALA A 150 7.67 4.85 -13.53
N SER A 151 6.33 4.76 -13.44
CA SER A 151 5.49 5.89 -13.01
C SER A 151 5.71 6.27 -11.55
N LEU A 152 5.83 5.29 -10.65
CA LEU A 152 6.16 5.57 -9.24
C LEU A 152 7.58 6.15 -9.10
N TRP A 153 8.53 5.64 -9.90
CA TRP A 153 9.89 6.16 -9.90
C TRP A 153 9.97 7.59 -10.42
N ALA A 154 9.20 7.92 -11.47
CA ALA A 154 9.09 9.27 -12.02
C ALA A 154 8.47 10.25 -11.00
N ALA A 155 7.40 9.84 -10.29
CA ALA A 155 6.78 10.65 -9.25
C ALA A 155 7.80 11.07 -8.16
N ALA A 156 8.66 10.12 -7.73
CA ALA A 156 9.70 10.43 -6.75
C ALA A 156 10.83 11.29 -7.35
N ARG A 157 11.22 11.06 -8.61
CA ARG A 157 12.24 11.87 -9.27
C ARG A 157 11.83 13.34 -9.35
N ASP A 158 10.57 13.58 -9.67
CA ASP A 158 10.10 14.93 -9.95
C ASP A 158 9.75 15.72 -8.68
N ASN A 159 9.36 15.01 -7.59
CA ASN A 159 8.89 15.66 -6.36
C ASN A 159 9.80 15.41 -5.13
N PHE A 160 10.56 14.31 -5.11
CA PHE A 160 11.39 13.90 -3.96
C PHE A 160 12.79 13.45 -4.41
N PRO A 161 13.54 14.29 -5.15
CA PRO A 161 14.81 13.91 -5.75
C PRO A 161 15.87 13.48 -4.72
N GLU A 162 15.87 14.07 -3.53
CA GLU A 162 16.82 13.69 -2.46
C GLU A 162 16.64 12.22 -2.04
N MET A 163 15.38 11.80 -1.81
CA MET A 163 15.08 10.40 -1.51
C MET A 163 15.50 9.49 -2.68
N LEU A 164 15.17 9.90 -3.90
CA LEU A 164 15.43 9.06 -5.07
C LEU A 164 16.93 8.91 -5.34
N HIS A 165 17.74 9.95 -5.16
CA HIS A 165 19.22 9.85 -5.30
C HIS A 165 19.81 8.79 -4.37
N LEU A 166 19.33 8.72 -3.11
CA LEU A 166 19.78 7.70 -2.15
C LEU A 166 19.48 6.28 -2.65
N PHE A 167 18.31 6.08 -3.27
CA PHE A 167 17.96 4.79 -3.87
C PHE A 167 18.71 4.50 -5.16
N GLN A 168 19.04 5.51 -5.98
CA GLN A 168 19.88 5.34 -7.17
C GLN A 168 21.31 4.92 -6.79
N ASP A 169 21.90 5.54 -5.77
CA ASP A 169 23.21 5.15 -5.24
C ASP A 169 23.18 3.69 -4.74
N TYR A 170 22.12 3.34 -4.01
CA TYR A 170 21.91 1.97 -3.57
C TYR A 170 21.73 1.01 -4.74
N GLN A 171 20.93 1.36 -5.75
CA GLN A 171 20.71 0.56 -6.96
C GLN A 171 22.04 0.23 -7.65
N ALA A 172 22.94 1.20 -7.81
CA ALA A 172 24.25 1.01 -8.40
C ALA A 172 25.15 0.05 -7.60
N SER A 173 24.86 -0.16 -6.31
CA SER A 173 25.61 -1.06 -5.43
C SER A 173 25.06 -2.49 -5.35
N ILE A 174 23.89 -2.75 -5.93
CA ILE A 174 23.24 -4.08 -5.86
C ILE A 174 24.15 -5.14 -6.48
N GLY A 175 24.37 -6.22 -5.73
CA GLY A 175 25.26 -7.32 -6.12
C GLY A 175 26.74 -7.10 -5.82
N SER A 176 27.14 -5.93 -5.29
CA SER A 176 28.52 -5.67 -4.84
C SER A 176 28.70 -5.98 -3.34
N ASP A 177 29.95 -6.11 -2.91
CA ASP A 177 30.31 -6.29 -1.49
C ASP A 177 29.88 -5.11 -0.61
N ASN A 178 29.72 -3.92 -1.21
CA ASN A 178 29.35 -2.70 -0.52
C ASN A 178 27.82 -2.49 -0.39
N GLN A 179 27.00 -3.36 -0.96
CA GLN A 179 25.54 -3.19 -1.02
C GLN A 179 24.91 -2.85 0.35
N GLN A 180 25.27 -3.60 1.40
CA GLN A 180 24.72 -3.39 2.75
C GLN A 180 25.21 -2.09 3.40
N ALA A 181 26.46 -1.73 3.16
CA ALA A 181 27.02 -0.46 3.66
C ALA A 181 26.35 0.73 2.99
N THR A 182 26.16 0.67 1.67
CA THR A 182 25.46 1.71 0.90
C THR A 182 24.00 1.85 1.35
N LEU A 183 23.29 0.73 1.59
CA LEU A 183 21.91 0.77 2.09
C LEU A 183 21.83 1.47 3.44
N ARG A 184 22.72 1.14 4.39
CA ARG A 184 22.78 1.79 5.70
C ARG A 184 23.03 3.28 5.59
N ALA A 185 24.04 3.68 4.81
CA ALA A 185 24.39 5.07 4.59
C ALA A 185 23.23 5.87 3.93
N ALA A 186 22.49 5.25 3.01
CA ALA A 186 21.30 5.83 2.42
C ALA A 186 20.21 6.07 3.49
N TYR A 187 19.94 5.07 4.34
CA TYR A 187 18.90 5.20 5.37
C TYR A 187 19.24 6.20 6.47
N GLU A 188 20.52 6.41 6.79
CA GLU A 188 20.96 7.47 7.74
C GLU A 188 20.55 8.89 7.28
N LYS A 189 20.39 9.09 5.98
CA LYS A 189 20.01 10.38 5.37
C LYS A 189 18.57 10.38 4.84
N MET A 190 17.87 9.23 4.92
CA MET A 190 16.56 9.05 4.32
C MET A 190 15.52 9.93 4.98
N PRO A 191 14.79 10.78 4.22
CA PRO A 191 13.68 11.52 4.77
C PRO A 191 12.54 10.58 5.17
N VAL A 192 11.81 10.95 6.24
CA VAL A 192 10.61 10.21 6.67
C VAL A 192 9.42 10.67 5.85
N LEU A 193 9.03 9.86 4.87
CA LEU A 193 7.94 10.17 3.94
C LEU A 193 6.87 9.06 3.95
N SER A 194 5.62 9.50 3.81
CA SER A 194 4.46 8.63 3.60
C SER A 194 4.24 8.40 2.11
N LEU A 195 3.98 7.15 1.72
CA LEU A 195 3.61 6.85 0.34
C LEU A 195 2.32 7.59 -0.07
N SER A 196 1.30 7.60 0.80
CA SER A 196 0.01 8.20 0.46
C SER A 196 0.03 9.72 0.55
N THR A 197 0.45 10.29 1.69
CA THR A 197 0.30 11.73 1.95
C THR A 197 1.42 12.60 1.40
N ASP A 198 2.54 12.00 1.00
CA ASP A 198 3.61 12.72 0.33
C ASP A 198 3.70 12.31 -1.14
N ILE A 199 4.01 11.05 -1.45
CA ILE A 199 4.24 10.61 -2.83
C ILE A 199 2.95 10.69 -3.67
N LEU A 200 1.89 9.98 -3.29
CA LEU A 200 0.66 9.95 -4.09
C LEU A 200 -0.06 11.29 -4.08
N GLN A 201 0.02 12.05 -3.00
CA GLN A 201 -0.55 13.39 -2.93
C GLN A 201 0.12 14.37 -3.90
N SER A 202 1.42 14.21 -4.19
CA SER A 202 2.14 15.08 -5.13
C SER A 202 1.78 14.84 -6.60
N ILE A 203 1.18 13.70 -6.91
CA ILE A 203 0.75 13.30 -8.27
C ILE A 203 -0.74 12.98 -8.32
N LEU A 204 -1.56 13.65 -7.52
CA LEU A 204 -2.97 13.29 -7.29
C LEU A 204 -3.80 13.27 -8.58
N ASP A 205 -3.48 14.09 -9.56
CA ASP A 205 -4.08 14.13 -10.89
C ASP A 205 -3.80 12.86 -11.72
N GLN A 206 -2.79 12.07 -11.35
CA GLN A 206 -2.43 10.77 -11.95
C GLN A 206 -2.82 9.59 -11.06
N VAL A 207 -3.59 9.80 -9.99
CA VAL A 207 -4.08 8.74 -9.11
C VAL A 207 -5.58 8.59 -9.26
N MET A 208 -6.03 7.36 -9.47
CA MET A 208 -7.45 7.01 -9.43
C MET A 208 -7.73 6.02 -8.32
N VAL A 209 -8.95 6.00 -7.82
CA VAL A 209 -9.42 4.96 -6.92
C VAL A 209 -10.31 3.98 -7.65
N MET A 210 -10.04 2.69 -7.44
CA MET A 210 -10.94 1.59 -7.77
C MET A 210 -11.60 1.11 -6.49
N GLU A 211 -12.91 1.24 -6.40
CA GLU A 211 -13.68 0.82 -5.23
C GLU A 211 -13.83 -0.71 -5.24
N LEU A 212 -13.30 -1.37 -4.22
CA LEU A 212 -13.44 -2.81 -4.05
C LEU A 212 -14.90 -3.16 -3.72
N SER A 213 -15.53 -3.90 -4.60
CA SER A 213 -16.92 -4.38 -4.42
C SER A 213 -16.96 -5.84 -4.01
N HIS A 214 -17.95 -6.18 -3.16
CA HIS A 214 -18.22 -7.56 -2.75
C HIS A 214 -17.02 -8.28 -2.09
N VAL A 215 -16.23 -7.54 -1.31
CA VAL A 215 -15.17 -8.08 -0.46
C VAL A 215 -15.36 -7.61 0.98
N VAL A 216 -15.05 -8.48 1.90
CA VAL A 216 -14.85 -8.14 3.31
C VAL A 216 -13.36 -7.83 3.46
N TRP A 217 -13.06 -6.65 3.95
CA TRP A 217 -11.70 -6.22 4.24
C TRP A 217 -11.56 -5.91 5.73
N SER A 218 -10.45 -6.30 6.32
CA SER A 218 -10.16 -6.07 7.73
C SER A 218 -8.65 -5.97 7.96
N ASP A 219 -8.24 -5.06 8.84
CA ASP A 219 -6.86 -4.95 9.32
C ASP A 219 -6.62 -5.92 10.49
N TRP A 220 -5.65 -6.81 10.34
CA TRP A 220 -5.35 -7.83 11.35
C TRP A 220 -4.58 -7.31 12.56
N ARG A 221 -4.10 -6.08 12.52
CA ARG A 221 -3.48 -5.43 13.69
C ARG A 221 -4.50 -5.19 14.81
N ASN A 222 -5.79 -5.12 14.49
CA ASN A 222 -6.86 -5.00 15.47
C ASN A 222 -7.62 -6.34 15.61
N PRO A 223 -7.50 -7.05 16.78
CA PRO A 223 -8.14 -8.33 17.00
C PRO A 223 -9.68 -8.29 16.90
N GLU A 224 -10.31 -7.17 17.26
CA GLU A 224 -11.78 -7.02 17.17
C GLU A 224 -12.24 -7.05 15.71
N TRP A 225 -11.49 -6.43 14.82
CA TRP A 225 -11.79 -6.42 13.37
C TRP A 225 -11.63 -7.79 12.74
N VAL A 226 -10.64 -8.57 13.21
CA VAL A 226 -10.49 -9.98 12.80
C VAL A 226 -11.72 -10.79 13.19
N VAL A 227 -12.18 -10.65 14.43
CA VAL A 227 -13.36 -11.36 14.94
C VAL A 227 -14.59 -10.98 14.14
N ASP A 228 -14.79 -9.70 13.89
CA ASP A 228 -15.94 -9.20 13.13
C ASP A 228 -15.89 -9.65 11.66
N GLY A 229 -14.73 -9.57 11.02
CA GLY A 229 -14.54 -10.09 9.67
C GLY A 229 -14.86 -11.59 9.56
N LEU A 230 -14.41 -12.39 10.53
CA LEU A 230 -14.74 -13.81 10.60
C LEU A 230 -16.24 -14.06 10.80
N ARG A 231 -16.92 -13.26 11.62
CA ARG A 231 -18.39 -13.35 11.81
C ARG A 231 -19.15 -13.08 10.51
N VAL A 232 -18.75 -12.04 9.77
CA VAL A 232 -19.39 -11.67 8.50
C VAL A 232 -19.32 -12.82 7.49
N ILE A 233 -18.21 -13.57 7.46
CA ILE A 233 -18.04 -14.73 6.56
C ILE A 233 -18.56 -16.06 7.18
N GLY A 234 -19.28 -16.01 8.32
CA GLY A 234 -19.84 -17.19 8.96
C GLY A 234 -18.82 -18.12 9.63
N ARG A 235 -17.60 -17.63 9.91
CA ARG A 235 -16.55 -18.39 10.59
C ARG A 235 -16.49 -18.06 12.07
N ARG A 236 -16.16 -19.07 12.90
CA ARG A 236 -15.91 -18.87 14.33
C ARG A 236 -14.41 -18.63 14.56
N THR A 237 -14.09 -17.73 15.48
CA THR A 237 -12.72 -17.51 15.92
C THR A 237 -12.33 -18.55 16.99
N ALA A 238 -11.07 -18.96 16.96
CA ALA A 238 -10.44 -19.72 18.05
C ALA A 238 -9.83 -18.79 19.12
N LEU A 239 -9.93 -17.46 18.96
CA LEU A 239 -9.42 -16.50 19.95
C LEU A 239 -10.22 -16.60 21.25
N PRO A 240 -9.56 -16.52 22.42
CA PRO A 240 -10.24 -16.54 23.70
C PRO A 240 -11.26 -15.39 23.80
N GLN A 241 -12.46 -15.67 24.34
CA GLN A 241 -13.55 -14.68 24.50
C GLN A 241 -13.22 -13.49 25.43
N ARG A 242 -12.01 -13.39 25.96
CA ARG A 242 -11.55 -12.34 26.89
C ARG A 242 -10.87 -11.14 26.21
N ILE A 243 -10.95 -11.02 24.89
CA ILE A 243 -10.43 -9.86 24.13
C ILE A 243 -11.58 -8.95 23.66
N CYS A 244 -12.80 -9.19 24.18
CA CYS A 244 -13.97 -8.31 23.99
C CYS A 244 -14.25 -7.51 25.25
#